data_ad7d15a7a082af8190738315c91771b2
#
_entry.id   ad7d15a7a082af8190738315c91771b2
#
_cell.length_a   1.000
_cell.length_b   1.000
_cell.length_c   1.000
_cell.angle_alpha   90.00
_cell.angle_beta   90.00
_cell.angle_gamma   90.00
#
_symmetry.space_group_name_H-M   'P 1'
#
loop_
_entity.id
_entity.type
_entity.pdbx_description
1 polymer ?
#
loop_
_entity_poly.entity_id
_entity_poly.type
_entity_poly.pdbx_seq_one_letter_code
_entity_poly.pdbx_strand_id
1 'polypeptide(L)'
;MIKPSEISDILKKQLDEVDSKINFEEVGTVLEVGDGVAHVYGLENVRSSELIEFENGVHGVAMNLEESNVGVILLDNVDKVTENMTARRTGEIASLPVGEGLLGRVINTLGEPIDGAGPIQGDLIRLPLERKAPGVIFRQPVNEPLQTGIKAIDSMVPIGRGQRELIIGDRQIGKTAIAIDTIINQRDNYKNGNPLYCIYVAIGQKASSVAALVNTLKEHGALDYTVVLAANASDSAAMRYYAPFAGAAIGEYFRDSGRHALVIYDDLSKQAVSYREISLILRRPSGREAYPGDIFYLHSRLLERAAKIINNDEVASSMNDLPEVMKPMVKGGGSLTALPIIETQAGDVSAYIPTNVISITDGQIFLETALFNQGVRPAINVGISVSRVGGNAQVKAMKKIAGTFKIDQAQFRELESFTKFGGDVDPVTAMTIDKGRKNERILIQPQYSPVPVEEEIAIIYCGTQGLLHNVPMDKVAEFEKLYLQILKSKYSHEVMDELRAGHLDDKIAALMTEVAEEVANRFKA
;
A
#
# COMPACT_ATOMS: atom_id res chain seq x y z
N MET A 1 28.37 -58.29 -41.89
CA MET A 1 27.22 -57.63 -42.57
C MET A 1 26.27 -57.17 -41.49
N ILE A 2 26.12 -55.86 -41.34
CA ILE A 2 25.16 -55.27 -40.38
C ILE A 2 23.75 -55.54 -40.94
N LYS A 3 22.88 -56.08 -40.13
CA LYS A 3 21.51 -56.40 -40.54
C LYS A 3 20.72 -55.09 -40.76
N PRO A 4 19.83 -55.00 -41.78
CA PRO A 4 19.02 -53.81 -42.05
C PRO A 4 18.18 -53.32 -40.84
N SER A 5 17.80 -54.24 -39.92
CA SER A 5 17.10 -53.94 -38.67
C SER A 5 17.95 -53.15 -37.68
N GLU A 6 19.26 -53.44 -37.61
CA GLU A 6 20.19 -52.73 -36.69
C GLU A 6 20.44 -51.29 -37.14
N ILE A 7 20.44 -51.05 -38.45
CA ILE A 7 20.56 -49.72 -39.03
C ILE A 7 19.27 -48.90 -38.73
N SER A 8 18.10 -49.53 -38.82
CA SER A 8 16.82 -48.90 -38.51
C SER A 8 16.71 -48.53 -37.04
N ASP A 9 17.22 -49.38 -36.13
CA ASP A 9 17.20 -49.11 -34.68
C ASP A 9 18.21 -48.03 -34.28
N ILE A 10 19.36 -47.97 -34.95
CA ILE A 10 20.35 -46.91 -34.74
C ILE A 10 19.81 -45.57 -35.27
N LEU A 11 19.16 -45.56 -36.41
CA LEU A 11 18.54 -44.37 -37.01
C LEU A 11 17.36 -43.87 -36.14
N LYS A 12 16.52 -44.78 -35.63
CA LYS A 12 15.47 -44.42 -34.67
C LYS A 12 16.02 -43.83 -33.40
N LYS A 13 17.04 -44.44 -32.83
CA LYS A 13 17.68 -43.93 -31.61
C LYS A 13 18.36 -42.58 -31.84
N GLN A 14 18.97 -42.35 -32.97
CA GLN A 14 19.52 -41.05 -33.35
C GLN A 14 18.42 -40.00 -33.62
N LEU A 15 17.29 -40.39 -34.22
CA LEU A 15 16.13 -39.52 -34.39
C LEU A 15 15.49 -39.17 -33.04
N ASP A 16 15.30 -40.16 -32.16
CA ASP A 16 14.77 -39.92 -30.79
C ASP A 16 15.74 -39.05 -29.95
N GLU A 17 17.05 -39.19 -30.14
CA GLU A 17 18.05 -38.31 -29.49
C GLU A 17 18.09 -36.91 -30.11
N VAL A 18 17.76 -36.76 -31.37
CA VAL A 18 17.63 -35.47 -32.07
C VAL A 18 16.31 -34.79 -31.64
N ASP A 19 15.19 -35.53 -31.59
CA ASP A 19 13.92 -34.99 -31.10
C ASP A 19 13.96 -34.61 -29.60
N SER A 20 14.76 -35.30 -28.79
CA SER A 20 14.95 -34.94 -27.39
C SER A 20 15.93 -33.77 -27.14
N LYS A 21 16.70 -33.35 -28.14
CA LYS A 21 17.69 -32.26 -28.07
C LYS A 21 17.33 -31.02 -28.87
N ILE A 22 16.30 -31.06 -29.69
CA ILE A 22 15.78 -29.87 -30.35
C ILE A 22 14.70 -29.29 -29.45
N ASN A 23 15.11 -28.57 -28.41
CA ASN A 23 14.33 -27.44 -27.94
C ASN A 23 14.33 -26.46 -29.12
N PHE A 24 13.28 -26.49 -29.94
CA PHE A 24 13.03 -25.40 -30.86
C PHE A 24 12.76 -24.17 -30.02
N GLU A 25 13.79 -23.39 -29.73
CA GLU A 25 13.62 -22.04 -29.24
C GLU A 25 12.78 -21.33 -30.29
N GLU A 26 11.53 -21.04 -29.96
CA GLU A 26 10.64 -20.32 -30.85
C GLU A 26 11.16 -18.90 -31.01
N VAL A 27 11.59 -18.57 -32.20
CA VAL A 27 12.28 -17.34 -32.52
C VAL A 27 11.38 -16.49 -33.40
N GLY A 28 11.18 -15.25 -33.01
CA GLY A 28 10.46 -14.23 -33.77
C GLY A 28 11.38 -13.13 -34.28
N THR A 29 10.85 -12.30 -35.16
CA THR A 29 11.53 -11.12 -35.70
C THR A 29 10.75 -9.86 -35.39
N VAL A 30 11.45 -8.83 -34.95
CA VAL A 30 10.85 -7.50 -34.67
C VAL A 30 10.46 -6.85 -36.00
N LEU A 31 9.17 -6.59 -36.20
CA LEU A 31 8.63 -5.91 -37.37
C LEU A 31 8.70 -4.40 -37.24
N GLU A 32 8.30 -3.90 -36.07
CA GLU A 32 8.20 -2.48 -35.78
C GLU A 32 8.54 -2.27 -34.29
N VAL A 33 9.25 -1.21 -33.95
CA VAL A 33 9.53 -0.81 -32.60
C VAL A 33 9.35 0.70 -32.44
N GLY A 34 8.67 1.11 -31.37
CA GLY A 34 8.44 2.51 -31.08
C GLY A 34 7.85 2.70 -29.68
N ASP A 35 8.24 3.78 -29.03
CA ASP A 35 7.69 4.22 -27.73
C ASP A 35 7.63 3.11 -26.64
N GLY A 36 8.63 2.20 -26.64
CA GLY A 36 8.74 1.13 -25.66
C GLY A 36 7.90 -0.11 -25.95
N VAL A 37 7.37 -0.24 -27.17
CA VAL A 37 6.66 -1.43 -27.64
C VAL A 37 7.33 -1.96 -28.89
N ALA A 38 7.51 -3.28 -28.97
CA ALA A 38 7.95 -3.99 -30.16
C ALA A 38 6.84 -4.92 -30.67
N HIS A 39 6.57 -4.90 -31.96
CA HIS A 39 5.71 -5.87 -32.62
C HIS A 39 6.59 -6.99 -33.21
N VAL A 40 6.40 -8.21 -32.71
CA VAL A 40 7.23 -9.37 -33.06
C VAL A 40 6.40 -10.39 -33.84
N TYR A 41 6.90 -10.83 -34.97
CA TYR A 41 6.31 -11.87 -35.78
C TYR A 41 6.94 -13.24 -35.48
N GLY A 42 6.18 -14.32 -35.54
CA GLY A 42 6.69 -15.69 -35.45
C GLY A 42 6.74 -16.33 -34.07
N LEU A 43 6.15 -15.69 -33.04
CA LEU A 43 6.01 -16.24 -31.66
C LEU A 43 4.61 -16.85 -31.48
N GLU A 44 4.27 -17.92 -32.22
CA GLU A 44 2.90 -18.45 -32.29
C GLU A 44 2.39 -19.06 -30.98
N ASN A 45 3.26 -19.63 -30.15
CA ASN A 45 2.89 -20.31 -28.90
C ASN A 45 3.17 -19.46 -27.66
N VAL A 46 3.49 -18.17 -27.80
CA VAL A 46 3.74 -17.28 -26.67
C VAL A 46 2.50 -17.12 -25.79
N ARG A 47 2.71 -17.02 -24.48
CA ARG A 47 1.65 -16.78 -23.52
C ARG A 47 1.58 -15.30 -23.13
N SER A 48 0.39 -14.84 -22.76
CA SER A 48 0.26 -13.51 -22.15
C SER A 48 1.10 -13.42 -20.88
N SER A 49 1.79 -12.29 -20.71
CA SER A 49 2.74 -12.03 -19.60
C SER A 49 4.02 -12.89 -19.63
N GLU A 50 4.30 -13.57 -20.74
CA GLU A 50 5.54 -14.30 -20.93
C GLU A 50 6.70 -13.33 -21.20
N LEU A 51 7.86 -13.62 -20.58
CA LEU A 51 9.09 -12.88 -20.79
C LEU A 51 9.70 -13.22 -22.15
N ILE A 52 10.03 -12.20 -22.92
CA ILE A 52 10.68 -12.30 -24.22
C ILE A 52 12.09 -11.71 -24.09
N GLU A 53 13.08 -12.43 -24.60
CA GLU A 53 14.47 -11.99 -24.65
C GLU A 53 14.84 -11.58 -26.08
N PHE A 54 15.39 -10.38 -26.24
CA PHE A 54 15.91 -9.89 -27.52
C PHE A 54 17.38 -10.24 -27.65
N GLU A 55 17.86 -10.32 -28.91
CA GLU A 55 19.24 -10.72 -29.28
C GLU A 55 20.33 -9.98 -28.48
N ASN A 56 20.06 -8.75 -28.07
CA ASN A 56 21.00 -7.90 -27.34
C ASN A 56 20.85 -8.02 -25.80
N GLY A 57 20.06 -8.99 -25.31
CA GLY A 57 19.82 -9.21 -23.88
C GLY A 57 18.78 -8.27 -23.25
N VAL A 58 18.09 -7.45 -24.03
CA VAL A 58 16.95 -6.67 -23.56
C VAL A 58 15.77 -7.60 -23.32
N HIS A 59 15.00 -7.33 -22.28
CA HIS A 59 13.80 -8.10 -21.94
C HIS A 59 12.53 -7.30 -22.19
N GLY A 60 11.50 -8.00 -22.66
CA GLY A 60 10.15 -7.47 -22.79
C GLY A 60 9.11 -8.46 -22.32
N VAL A 61 7.88 -8.04 -22.22
CA VAL A 61 6.74 -8.88 -21.81
C VAL A 61 5.68 -8.89 -22.90
N ALA A 62 5.27 -10.09 -23.31
CA ALA A 62 4.19 -10.28 -24.27
C ALA A 62 2.86 -9.84 -23.68
N MET A 63 2.22 -8.82 -24.27
CA MET A 63 1.00 -8.22 -23.72
C MET A 63 -0.19 -8.29 -24.66
N ASN A 64 0.06 -8.20 -25.96
CA ASN A 64 -0.99 -8.26 -26.98
C ASN A 64 -0.70 -9.43 -27.92
N LEU A 65 -1.59 -10.40 -27.94
CA LEU A 65 -1.45 -11.60 -28.79
C LEU A 65 -2.42 -11.44 -29.95
N GLU A 66 -1.89 -11.17 -31.14
CA GLU A 66 -2.64 -11.04 -32.38
C GLU A 66 -2.39 -12.24 -33.30
N GLU A 67 -3.21 -12.41 -34.30
CA GLU A 67 -3.10 -13.57 -35.22
C GLU A 67 -1.75 -13.64 -35.95
N SER A 68 -1.16 -12.49 -36.27
CA SER A 68 0.08 -12.41 -37.06
C SER A 68 1.28 -11.87 -36.32
N ASN A 69 1.08 -11.25 -35.16
CA ASN A 69 2.17 -10.64 -34.39
C ASN A 69 1.87 -10.60 -32.89
N VAL A 70 2.90 -10.36 -32.12
CA VAL A 70 2.83 -10.21 -30.65
C VAL A 70 3.31 -8.82 -30.28
N GLY A 71 2.46 -8.07 -29.59
CA GLY A 71 2.84 -6.79 -28.97
C GLY A 71 3.61 -7.05 -27.68
N VAL A 72 4.90 -6.71 -27.68
CA VAL A 72 5.82 -6.89 -26.55
C VAL A 72 6.17 -5.51 -25.98
N ILE A 73 5.90 -5.30 -24.68
CA ILE A 73 6.33 -4.09 -24.00
C ILE A 73 7.76 -4.27 -23.48
N LEU A 74 8.62 -3.31 -23.77
CA LEU A 74 10.02 -3.35 -23.37
C LEU A 74 10.18 -2.87 -21.93
N LEU A 75 10.89 -3.63 -21.11
CA LEU A 75 11.05 -3.32 -19.70
C LEU A 75 12.13 -2.25 -19.49
N ASP A 76 13.29 -2.45 -20.11
CA ASP A 76 14.42 -1.52 -20.02
C ASP A 76 15.11 -1.31 -21.36
N ASN A 77 16.06 -0.39 -21.42
CA ASN A 77 16.93 -0.15 -22.59
C ASN A 77 16.18 -0.10 -23.93
N VAL A 78 15.02 0.56 -23.94
CA VAL A 78 14.07 0.63 -25.07
C VAL A 78 14.75 1.02 -26.38
N ASP A 79 15.74 1.93 -26.31
CA ASP A 79 16.47 2.46 -27.47
C ASP A 79 17.41 1.43 -28.14
N LYS A 80 17.64 0.29 -27.48
CA LYS A 80 18.53 -0.74 -28.01
C LYS A 80 17.84 -1.78 -28.89
N VAL A 81 16.51 -1.85 -28.87
CA VAL A 81 15.75 -2.77 -29.72
C VAL A 81 15.48 -2.10 -31.06
N THR A 82 15.78 -2.79 -32.17
CA THR A 82 15.61 -2.28 -33.51
C THR A 82 14.81 -3.25 -34.40
N GLU A 83 14.27 -2.73 -35.49
CA GLU A 83 13.61 -3.56 -36.51
C GLU A 83 14.54 -4.66 -37.05
N ASN A 84 13.96 -5.78 -37.42
CA ASN A 84 14.63 -7.00 -37.86
C ASN A 84 15.49 -7.72 -36.81
N MET A 85 15.50 -7.25 -35.57
CA MET A 85 16.17 -7.94 -34.45
C MET A 85 15.44 -9.24 -34.10
N THR A 86 16.20 -10.22 -33.66
CA THR A 86 15.68 -11.50 -33.21
C THR A 86 15.11 -11.40 -31.78
N ALA A 87 13.94 -11.99 -31.59
CA ALA A 87 13.31 -12.12 -30.26
C ALA A 87 13.02 -13.59 -29.95
N ARG A 88 13.28 -14.00 -28.74
CA ARG A 88 13.15 -15.39 -28.27
C ARG A 88 12.15 -15.51 -27.13
N ARG A 89 11.32 -16.56 -27.14
CA ARG A 89 10.55 -16.95 -25.97
C ARG A 89 11.47 -17.49 -24.90
N THR A 90 11.21 -17.09 -23.65
CA THR A 90 11.88 -17.72 -22.49
C THR A 90 11.07 -18.89 -21.91
N GLY A 91 9.78 -18.98 -22.21
CA GLY A 91 8.85 -19.92 -21.56
C GLY A 91 8.50 -19.55 -20.12
N GLU A 92 9.10 -18.48 -19.59
CA GLU A 92 8.90 -18.01 -18.23
C GLU A 92 7.92 -16.83 -18.17
N ILE A 93 7.07 -16.81 -17.17
CA ILE A 93 6.21 -15.65 -16.89
C ILE A 93 7.03 -14.58 -16.19
N ALA A 94 6.78 -13.32 -16.51
CA ALA A 94 7.45 -12.17 -15.90
C ALA A 94 7.42 -12.26 -14.37
N SER A 95 8.59 -12.32 -13.75
CA SER A 95 8.79 -12.59 -12.32
C SER A 95 9.93 -11.77 -11.76
N LEU A 96 9.93 -11.56 -10.43
CA LEU A 96 11.02 -10.86 -9.74
C LEU A 96 11.58 -11.71 -8.59
N PRO A 97 12.86 -11.50 -8.20
CA PRO A 97 13.42 -12.11 -7.01
C PRO A 97 12.80 -11.50 -5.75
N VAL A 98 12.37 -12.33 -4.80
CA VAL A 98 11.81 -11.92 -3.51
C VAL A 98 12.44 -12.70 -2.37
N GLY A 99 12.54 -12.07 -1.21
CA GLY A 99 13.11 -12.67 -0.01
C GLY A 99 13.43 -11.63 1.05
N GLU A 100 13.89 -12.07 2.21
CA GLU A 100 14.26 -11.17 3.31
C GLU A 100 15.46 -10.27 2.97
N GLY A 101 16.31 -10.68 2.04
CA GLY A 101 17.43 -9.88 1.56
C GLY A 101 17.04 -8.56 0.89
N LEU A 102 15.76 -8.38 0.55
CA LEU A 102 15.23 -7.11 0.03
C LEU A 102 15.01 -6.05 1.13
N LEU A 103 14.91 -6.45 2.40
CA LEU A 103 14.69 -5.51 3.49
C LEU A 103 15.87 -4.54 3.61
N GLY A 104 15.56 -3.27 3.79
CA GLY A 104 16.55 -2.22 3.84
C GLY A 104 17.08 -1.75 2.49
N ARG A 105 16.61 -2.32 1.37
CA ARG A 105 17.12 -2.06 0.03
C ARG A 105 16.16 -1.19 -0.78
N VAL A 106 16.75 -0.49 -1.76
CA VAL A 106 16.01 0.22 -2.80
C VAL A 106 16.24 -0.51 -4.13
N ILE A 107 15.14 -0.95 -4.73
CA ILE A 107 15.15 -1.78 -5.94
C ILE A 107 14.28 -1.15 -7.05
N ASN A 108 14.53 -1.57 -8.28
CA ASN A 108 13.66 -1.26 -9.42
C ASN A 108 12.52 -2.31 -9.55
N THR A 109 11.68 -2.17 -10.56
CA THR A 109 10.54 -3.06 -10.83
C THR A 109 10.96 -4.51 -11.13
N LEU A 110 12.18 -4.74 -11.60
CA LEU A 110 12.73 -6.07 -11.89
C LEU A 110 13.38 -6.74 -10.68
N GLY A 111 13.43 -6.04 -9.53
CA GLY A 111 14.09 -6.51 -8.32
C GLY A 111 15.60 -6.26 -8.28
N GLU A 112 16.12 -5.44 -9.19
CA GLU A 112 17.53 -5.06 -9.20
C GLU A 112 17.80 -3.92 -8.22
N PRO A 113 18.91 -3.97 -7.44
CA PRO A 113 19.25 -2.91 -6.50
C PRO A 113 19.71 -1.65 -7.22
N ILE A 114 19.15 -0.50 -6.80
CA ILE A 114 19.50 0.83 -7.34
C ILE A 114 20.06 1.77 -6.26
N ASP A 115 20.34 1.25 -5.09
CA ASP A 115 20.82 1.99 -3.91
C ASP A 115 22.36 2.10 -3.83
N GLY A 116 23.08 1.48 -4.76
CA GLY A 116 24.54 1.46 -4.76
C GLY A 116 25.17 0.58 -3.66
N ALA A 117 24.38 -0.18 -2.91
CA ALA A 117 24.87 -1.04 -1.82
C ALA A 117 25.32 -2.44 -2.29
N GLY A 118 25.48 -2.64 -3.60
CA GLY A 118 25.90 -3.90 -4.20
C GLY A 118 24.76 -4.93 -4.34
N PRO A 119 25.07 -6.16 -4.75
CA PRO A 119 24.08 -7.20 -4.98
C PRO A 119 23.26 -7.52 -3.71
N ILE A 120 22.01 -7.92 -3.92
CA ILE A 120 21.14 -8.37 -2.83
C ILE A 120 21.67 -9.73 -2.32
N GLN A 121 21.81 -9.83 -1.02
CA GLN A 121 22.30 -11.04 -0.36
C GLN A 121 21.15 -11.86 0.23
N GLY A 122 21.37 -13.16 0.42
CA GLY A 122 20.40 -14.09 0.99
C GLY A 122 19.70 -14.95 -0.06
N ASP A 123 18.86 -15.85 0.43
CA ASP A 123 18.09 -16.76 -0.42
C ASP A 123 16.91 -16.00 -1.03
N LEU A 124 16.94 -15.84 -2.34
CA LEU A 124 15.88 -15.23 -3.10
C LEU A 124 15.16 -16.28 -3.94
N ILE A 125 13.84 -16.23 -3.93
CA ILE A 125 12.99 -17.04 -4.81
C ILE A 125 12.36 -16.14 -5.87
N ARG A 126 11.99 -16.69 -7.02
CA ARG A 126 11.31 -15.91 -8.06
C ARG A 126 9.80 -16.08 -7.92
N LEU A 127 9.09 -14.95 -7.81
CA LEU A 127 7.63 -14.92 -7.80
C LEU A 127 7.10 -14.17 -9.04
N PRO A 128 5.98 -14.65 -9.63
CA PRO A 128 5.37 -13.98 -10.77
C PRO A 128 4.88 -12.58 -10.38
N LEU A 129 5.02 -11.62 -11.29
CA LEU A 129 4.49 -10.27 -11.11
C LEU A 129 2.96 -10.28 -11.01
N GLU A 130 2.32 -11.00 -11.92
CA GLU A 130 0.87 -11.15 -11.93
C GLU A 130 0.47 -12.53 -11.37
N ARG A 131 -0.42 -12.50 -10.39
CA ARG A 131 -0.97 -13.68 -9.72
C ARG A 131 -2.42 -13.42 -9.35
N LYS A 132 -3.26 -14.46 -9.42
CA LYS A 132 -4.64 -14.37 -8.97
C LYS A 132 -4.71 -14.15 -7.46
N ALA A 133 -5.65 -13.30 -7.05
CA ALA A 133 -5.92 -13.08 -5.64
C ALA A 133 -6.40 -14.37 -4.94
N PRO A 134 -6.14 -14.53 -3.63
CA PRO A 134 -6.68 -15.65 -2.86
C PRO A 134 -8.21 -15.71 -2.94
N GLY A 135 -8.76 -16.88 -3.20
CA GLY A 135 -10.20 -17.10 -3.20
C GLY A 135 -10.84 -16.92 -1.81
N VAL A 136 -12.17 -16.87 -1.76
CA VAL A 136 -12.93 -16.58 -0.53
C VAL A 136 -12.62 -17.54 0.62
N ILE A 137 -12.47 -18.85 0.33
CA ILE A 137 -12.22 -19.88 1.34
C ILE A 137 -10.84 -19.76 2.03
N PHE A 138 -9.91 -19.04 1.41
CA PHE A 138 -8.56 -18.82 1.94
C PHE A 138 -8.42 -17.56 2.78
N ARG A 139 -9.50 -16.77 2.89
CA ARG A 139 -9.53 -15.51 3.63
C ARG A 139 -10.21 -15.67 4.97
N GLN A 140 -9.79 -14.84 5.92
CA GLN A 140 -10.50 -14.64 7.17
C GLN A 140 -10.87 -13.15 7.36
N PRO A 141 -11.85 -12.85 8.23
CA PRO A 141 -12.23 -11.46 8.51
C PRO A 141 -11.05 -10.64 9.04
N VAL A 142 -11.04 -9.37 8.67
CA VAL A 142 -10.09 -8.37 9.19
C VAL A 142 -10.53 -7.97 10.60
N ASN A 143 -9.77 -8.35 11.61
CA ASN A 143 -10.08 -8.16 13.04
C ASN A 143 -8.86 -7.78 13.89
N GLU A 144 -7.74 -7.45 13.26
CA GLU A 144 -6.53 -6.98 13.92
C GLU A 144 -6.21 -5.57 13.46
N PRO A 145 -5.93 -4.63 14.38
CA PRO A 145 -5.59 -3.27 14.01
C PRO A 145 -4.22 -3.20 13.32
N LEU A 146 -4.12 -2.31 12.34
CA LEU A 146 -2.89 -1.75 11.84
C LEU A 146 -2.81 -0.32 12.36
N GLN A 147 -2.01 -0.11 13.40
CA GLN A 147 -1.86 1.22 14.00
C GLN A 147 -1.03 2.09 13.08
N THR A 148 -1.60 3.22 12.66
CA THR A 148 -0.89 4.19 11.82
C THR A 148 -0.06 5.18 12.65
N GLY A 149 -0.40 5.33 13.93
CA GLY A 149 0.15 6.35 14.82
C GLY A 149 -0.37 7.74 14.50
N ILE A 150 -1.46 7.85 13.74
CA ILE A 150 -2.12 9.10 13.38
C ILE A 150 -3.46 9.15 14.07
N LYS A 151 -3.57 10.02 15.09
CA LYS A 151 -4.75 10.14 15.97
C LYS A 151 -6.07 10.18 15.21
N ALA A 152 -6.13 10.92 14.11
CA ALA A 152 -7.34 11.07 13.30
C ALA A 152 -7.73 9.78 12.57
N ILE A 153 -6.77 8.99 12.12
CA ILE A 153 -7.01 7.73 11.41
C ILE A 153 -7.40 6.64 12.40
N ASP A 154 -6.55 6.39 13.39
CA ASP A 154 -6.70 5.27 14.32
C ASP A 154 -7.97 5.41 15.18
N SER A 155 -8.44 6.65 15.44
CA SER A 155 -9.70 6.89 16.14
C SER A 155 -10.94 6.84 15.26
N MET A 156 -10.92 7.42 14.03
CA MET A 156 -12.15 7.66 13.26
C MET A 156 -12.27 6.87 11.95
N VAL A 157 -11.13 6.46 11.37
CA VAL A 157 -11.06 5.73 10.09
C VAL A 157 -10.04 4.59 10.23
N PRO A 158 -10.22 3.67 11.20
CA PRO A 158 -9.21 2.67 11.55
C PRO A 158 -8.95 1.70 10.41
N ILE A 159 -7.68 1.27 10.31
CA ILE A 159 -7.21 0.33 9.30
C ILE A 159 -6.90 -1.00 9.99
N GLY A 160 -7.32 -2.10 9.37
CA GLY A 160 -7.03 -3.46 9.83
C GLY A 160 -6.00 -4.18 8.96
N ARG A 161 -5.30 -5.14 9.55
CA ARG A 161 -4.34 -5.99 8.84
C ARG A 161 -5.05 -6.86 7.80
N GLY A 162 -4.72 -6.66 6.52
CA GLY A 162 -5.37 -7.30 5.39
C GLY A 162 -6.45 -6.45 4.70
N GLN A 163 -6.67 -5.23 5.15
CA GLN A 163 -7.59 -4.26 4.56
C GLN A 163 -6.94 -3.49 3.40
N ARG A 164 -7.79 -2.98 2.50
CA ARG A 164 -7.42 -2.03 1.45
C ARG A 164 -8.03 -0.69 1.79
N GLU A 165 -7.22 0.28 2.19
CA GLU A 165 -7.70 1.62 2.55
C GLU A 165 -7.09 2.65 1.61
N LEU A 166 -7.93 3.37 0.86
CA LEU A 166 -7.50 4.36 -0.10
C LEU A 166 -7.11 5.67 0.59
N ILE A 167 -5.95 6.24 0.24
CA ILE A 167 -5.58 7.61 0.58
C ILE A 167 -5.79 8.48 -0.65
N ILE A 168 -6.73 9.42 -0.58
CA ILE A 168 -7.15 10.21 -1.74
C ILE A 168 -7.17 11.71 -1.44
N GLY A 169 -6.77 12.52 -2.40
CA GLY A 169 -6.80 13.98 -2.30
C GLY A 169 -5.87 14.66 -3.30
N ASP A 170 -5.89 15.98 -3.30
CA ASP A 170 -5.11 16.80 -4.23
C ASP A 170 -3.61 16.68 -4.03
N ARG A 171 -2.85 17.23 -4.95
CA ARG A 171 -1.39 17.20 -4.90
C ARG A 171 -0.85 17.98 -3.70
N GLN A 172 0.20 17.46 -3.05
CA GLN A 172 0.95 18.12 -1.97
C GLN A 172 0.15 18.45 -0.69
N ILE A 173 -0.93 17.72 -0.39
CA ILE A 173 -1.72 17.92 0.85
C ILE A 173 -1.43 16.87 1.94
N GLY A 174 -0.34 16.11 1.81
CA GLY A 174 0.13 15.20 2.88
C GLY A 174 -0.18 13.72 2.70
N LYS A 175 -0.63 13.24 1.51
CA LYS A 175 -0.89 11.80 1.26
C LYS A 175 0.32 10.93 1.57
N THR A 176 1.47 11.26 0.99
CA THR A 176 2.74 10.55 1.21
C THR A 176 3.21 10.63 2.67
N ALA A 177 2.95 11.74 3.37
CA ALA A 177 3.29 11.87 4.78
C ALA A 177 2.55 10.86 5.66
N ILE A 178 1.24 10.66 5.42
CA ILE A 178 0.46 9.63 6.12
C ILE A 178 1.06 8.24 5.91
N ALA A 179 1.47 7.92 4.68
CA ALA A 179 2.09 6.64 4.36
C ALA A 179 3.42 6.45 5.09
N ILE A 180 4.28 7.49 5.12
CA ILE A 180 5.57 7.44 5.81
C ILE A 180 5.37 7.31 7.33
N ASP A 181 4.47 8.09 7.93
CA ASP A 181 4.17 8.01 9.37
C ASP A 181 3.67 6.61 9.76
N THR A 182 2.83 6.00 8.92
CA THR A 182 2.38 4.62 9.12
C THR A 182 3.53 3.62 9.12
N ILE A 183 4.52 3.78 8.23
CA ILE A 183 5.72 2.94 8.22
C ILE A 183 6.56 3.18 9.48
N ILE A 184 6.82 4.43 9.84
CA ILE A 184 7.65 4.80 11.01
C ILE A 184 7.04 4.22 12.29
N ASN A 185 5.71 4.23 12.41
CA ASN A 185 5.00 3.70 13.57
C ASN A 185 5.21 2.19 13.79
N GLN A 186 5.64 1.44 12.77
CA GLN A 186 5.86 -0.01 12.90
C GLN A 186 7.21 -0.37 13.56
N ARG A 187 8.06 0.63 13.85
CA ARG A 187 9.41 0.42 14.40
C ARG A 187 9.40 -0.37 15.71
N ASP A 188 8.48 -0.07 16.61
CA ASP A 188 8.41 -0.74 17.90
C ASP A 188 7.87 -2.17 17.77
N ASN A 189 6.94 -2.42 16.85
CA ASN A 189 6.49 -3.76 16.50
C ASN A 189 7.65 -4.62 15.98
N TYR A 190 8.51 -4.05 15.13
CA TYR A 190 9.70 -4.74 14.61
C TYR A 190 10.68 -5.08 15.73
N LYS A 191 11.00 -4.14 16.63
CA LYS A 191 11.88 -4.35 17.77
C LYS A 191 11.36 -5.38 18.76
N ASN A 192 10.06 -5.47 18.93
CA ASN A 192 9.40 -6.38 19.86
C ASN A 192 9.16 -7.79 19.27
N GLY A 193 9.67 -8.07 18.08
CA GLY A 193 9.56 -9.40 17.45
C GLY A 193 8.21 -9.73 16.82
N ASN A 194 7.36 -8.74 16.61
CA ASN A 194 6.10 -8.85 15.88
C ASN A 194 6.09 -7.88 14.68
N PRO A 195 6.98 -8.09 13.68
CA PRO A 195 7.19 -7.16 12.59
C PRO A 195 5.98 -7.05 11.68
N LEU A 196 5.73 -5.83 11.21
CA LEU A 196 4.97 -5.55 10.00
C LEU A 196 5.97 -5.12 8.93
N TYR A 197 6.19 -5.96 7.92
CA TYR A 197 7.10 -5.66 6.83
C TYR A 197 6.46 -4.69 5.86
N CYS A 198 7.17 -3.61 5.54
CA CYS A 198 6.63 -2.54 4.73
C CYS A 198 7.23 -2.57 3.32
N ILE A 199 6.40 -2.37 2.31
CA ILE A 199 6.80 -2.23 0.92
C ILE A 199 6.28 -0.88 0.43
N TYR A 200 7.19 0.04 0.13
CA TYR A 200 6.84 1.33 -0.44
C TYR A 200 7.12 1.33 -1.94
N VAL A 201 6.07 1.48 -2.74
CA VAL A 201 6.16 1.48 -4.20
C VAL A 201 6.02 2.91 -4.70
N ALA A 202 7.14 3.51 -5.11
CA ALA A 202 7.20 4.84 -5.73
C ALA A 202 6.94 4.71 -7.25
N ILE A 203 5.83 5.25 -7.72
CA ILE A 203 5.40 5.12 -9.12
C ILE A 203 5.47 6.46 -9.82
N GLY A 204 6.34 6.61 -10.81
CA GLY A 204 6.49 7.82 -11.60
C GLY A 204 6.88 9.05 -10.76
N GLN A 205 7.59 8.85 -9.67
CA GLN A 205 8.13 9.93 -8.83
C GLN A 205 9.50 10.40 -9.33
N LYS A 206 9.90 11.60 -8.91
CA LYS A 206 11.25 12.07 -9.17
C LYS A 206 12.26 11.31 -8.31
N ALA A 207 13.41 10.95 -8.87
CA ALA A 207 14.48 10.26 -8.13
C ALA A 207 14.89 11.00 -6.86
N SER A 208 14.92 12.35 -6.88
CA SER A 208 15.19 13.17 -5.71
C SER A 208 14.15 13.01 -4.59
N SER A 209 12.89 12.82 -4.93
CA SER A 209 11.81 12.58 -3.95
C SER A 209 11.95 11.20 -3.32
N VAL A 210 12.30 10.19 -4.10
CA VAL A 210 12.58 8.84 -3.61
C VAL A 210 13.79 8.84 -2.68
N ALA A 211 14.88 9.54 -3.05
CA ALA A 211 16.06 9.66 -2.21
C ALA A 211 15.73 10.35 -0.86
N ALA A 212 14.94 11.43 -0.88
CA ALA A 212 14.50 12.10 0.35
C ALA A 212 13.67 11.17 1.26
N LEU A 213 12.76 10.39 0.67
CA LEU A 213 11.96 9.40 1.39
C LEU A 213 12.86 8.33 2.04
N VAL A 214 13.81 7.76 1.30
CA VAL A 214 14.74 6.75 1.82
C VAL A 214 15.55 7.31 2.99
N ASN A 215 16.04 8.55 2.88
CA ASN A 215 16.75 9.20 3.98
C ASN A 215 15.85 9.39 5.21
N THR A 216 14.61 9.83 5.03
CA THR A 216 13.63 9.96 6.12
C THR A 216 13.40 8.63 6.82
N LEU A 217 13.18 7.54 6.08
CA LEU A 217 13.00 6.21 6.66
C LEU A 217 14.25 5.74 7.41
N LYS A 218 15.44 6.03 6.88
CA LYS A 218 16.72 5.70 7.52
C LYS A 218 16.93 6.47 8.82
N GLU A 219 16.68 7.78 8.83
CA GLU A 219 16.81 8.64 10.02
C GLU A 219 15.89 8.19 11.16
N HIS A 220 14.71 7.65 10.84
CA HIS A 220 13.77 7.15 11.83
C HIS A 220 13.95 5.66 12.16
N GLY A 221 14.96 4.98 11.59
CA GLY A 221 15.20 3.55 11.79
C GLY A 221 14.07 2.66 11.25
N ALA A 222 13.38 3.12 10.21
CA ALA A 222 12.27 2.41 9.59
C ALA A 222 12.67 1.68 8.30
N LEU A 223 13.88 1.92 7.80
CA LEU A 223 14.36 1.28 6.58
C LEU A 223 14.63 -0.22 6.79
N ASP A 224 15.06 -0.65 7.98
CA ASP A 224 15.45 -2.02 8.29
C ASP A 224 14.35 -3.07 8.04
N TYR A 225 13.09 -2.67 8.13
CA TYR A 225 11.92 -3.52 7.86
C TYR A 225 11.12 -3.06 6.64
N THR A 226 11.71 -2.20 5.81
CA THR A 226 11.06 -1.64 4.63
C THR A 226 11.82 -1.96 3.36
N VAL A 227 11.10 -2.34 2.31
CA VAL A 227 11.60 -2.43 0.93
C VAL A 227 11.08 -1.20 0.18
N VAL A 228 11.95 -0.46 -0.47
CA VAL A 228 11.56 0.65 -1.37
C VAL A 228 11.71 0.19 -2.81
N LEU A 229 10.61 0.13 -3.53
CA LEU A 229 10.58 -0.19 -4.95
C LEU A 229 10.32 1.10 -5.73
N ALA A 230 11.23 1.49 -6.59
CA ALA A 230 11.13 2.73 -7.35
C ALA A 230 11.03 2.47 -8.86
N ALA A 231 9.96 2.99 -9.46
CA ALA A 231 9.82 3.20 -10.89
C ALA A 231 9.72 4.71 -11.11
N ASN A 232 10.86 5.33 -11.46
CA ASN A 232 10.98 6.77 -11.54
C ASN A 232 10.20 7.36 -12.73
N ALA A 233 10.02 8.66 -12.75
CA ALA A 233 9.33 9.35 -13.85
C ALA A 233 10.08 9.24 -15.20
N SER A 234 11.38 8.99 -15.16
CA SER A 234 12.23 8.77 -16.35
C SER A 234 12.22 7.33 -16.87
N ASP A 235 11.70 6.39 -16.07
CA ASP A 235 11.68 4.99 -16.46
C ASP A 235 10.56 4.72 -17.49
N SER A 236 10.65 3.60 -18.19
CA SER A 236 9.66 3.23 -19.22
C SER A 236 8.24 3.13 -18.66
N ALA A 237 7.23 3.29 -19.52
CA ALA A 237 5.84 3.08 -19.13
C ALA A 237 5.60 1.66 -18.59
N ALA A 238 6.31 0.66 -19.12
CA ALA A 238 6.27 -0.72 -18.66
C ALA A 238 6.75 -0.88 -17.22
N MET A 239 7.88 -0.26 -16.86
CA MET A 239 8.40 -0.27 -15.49
C MET A 239 7.40 0.34 -14.49
N ARG A 240 6.81 1.49 -14.84
CA ARG A 240 5.79 2.16 -14.01
C ARG A 240 4.49 1.36 -13.92
N TYR A 241 4.12 0.65 -14.96
CA TYR A 241 2.95 -0.21 -15.00
C TYR A 241 3.11 -1.43 -14.10
N TYR A 242 4.26 -2.12 -14.16
CA TYR A 242 4.50 -3.34 -13.37
C TYR A 242 4.94 -3.08 -11.92
N ALA A 243 5.41 -1.90 -11.56
CA ALA A 243 5.87 -1.58 -10.20
C ALA A 243 4.88 -1.96 -9.10
N PRO A 244 3.58 -1.65 -9.17
CA PRO A 244 2.62 -2.08 -8.15
C PRO A 244 2.47 -3.61 -8.06
N PHE A 245 2.54 -4.33 -9.16
CA PHE A 245 2.48 -5.79 -9.17
C PHE A 245 3.73 -6.41 -8.54
N ALA A 246 4.90 -5.83 -8.78
CA ALA A 246 6.14 -6.22 -8.12
C ALA A 246 6.06 -5.99 -6.61
N GLY A 247 5.56 -4.84 -6.16
CA GLY A 247 5.32 -4.55 -4.75
C GLY A 247 4.34 -5.53 -4.10
N ALA A 248 3.27 -5.91 -4.82
CA ALA A 248 2.33 -6.93 -4.37
C ALA A 248 2.99 -8.30 -4.22
N ALA A 249 3.82 -8.73 -5.17
CA ALA A 249 4.53 -10.01 -5.11
C ALA A 249 5.49 -10.08 -3.92
N ILE A 250 6.20 -8.99 -3.61
CA ILE A 250 7.04 -8.90 -2.40
C ILE A 250 6.18 -9.01 -1.14
N GLY A 251 5.05 -8.31 -1.08
CA GLY A 251 4.12 -8.39 0.05
C GLY A 251 3.51 -9.78 0.24
N GLU A 252 3.20 -10.47 -0.85
CA GLU A 252 2.68 -11.83 -0.85
C GLU A 252 3.68 -12.86 -0.30
N TYR A 253 4.98 -12.66 -0.52
CA TYR A 253 6.02 -13.50 0.07
C TYR A 253 5.90 -13.53 1.60
N PHE A 254 5.73 -12.36 2.23
CA PHE A 254 5.53 -12.29 3.68
C PHE A 254 4.16 -12.82 4.09
N ARG A 255 3.09 -12.42 3.42
CA ARG A 255 1.73 -12.86 3.70
C ARG A 255 1.59 -14.39 3.67
N ASP A 256 2.05 -15.02 2.60
CA ASP A 256 1.88 -16.45 2.38
C ASP A 256 2.78 -17.29 3.29
N SER A 257 3.84 -16.71 3.86
CA SER A 257 4.66 -17.31 4.91
C SER A 257 4.15 -17.08 6.34
N GLY A 258 2.89 -16.64 6.50
CA GLY A 258 2.25 -16.44 7.80
C GLY A 258 2.64 -15.15 8.51
N ARG A 259 3.29 -14.21 7.81
CA ARG A 259 3.74 -12.93 8.35
C ARG A 259 2.83 -11.78 7.92
N HIS A 260 3.05 -10.61 8.48
CA HIS A 260 2.25 -9.42 8.15
C HIS A 260 3.06 -8.46 7.28
N ALA A 261 2.42 -7.97 6.22
CA ALA A 261 3.00 -6.97 5.33
C ALA A 261 2.04 -5.82 5.06
N LEU A 262 2.62 -4.65 4.79
CA LEU A 262 1.96 -3.45 4.34
C LEU A 262 2.56 -3.03 3.00
N VAL A 263 1.75 -2.86 1.99
CA VAL A 263 2.17 -2.29 0.71
C VAL A 263 1.51 -0.93 0.49
N ILE A 264 2.32 0.05 0.13
CA ILE A 264 1.90 1.41 -0.20
C ILE A 264 2.17 1.65 -1.68
N TYR A 265 1.14 2.08 -2.42
CA TYR A 265 1.26 2.40 -3.84
C TYR A 265 1.17 3.91 -4.03
N ASP A 266 2.29 4.58 -4.20
CA ASP A 266 2.35 6.05 -4.36
C ASP A 266 2.86 6.46 -5.76
N ASP A 267 1.97 6.67 -6.77
CA ASP A 267 0.51 6.58 -6.70
C ASP A 267 -0.05 5.76 -7.89
N LEU A 268 -1.22 5.19 -7.70
CA LEU A 268 -1.90 4.41 -8.74
C LEU A 268 -2.46 5.26 -9.89
N SER A 269 -2.63 6.57 -9.70
CA SER A 269 -3.00 7.48 -10.80
C SER A 269 -1.95 7.45 -11.91
N LYS A 270 -0.67 7.42 -11.53
CA LYS A 270 0.45 7.33 -12.50
C LYS A 270 0.56 5.95 -13.14
N GLN A 271 0.25 4.88 -12.41
CA GLN A 271 0.13 3.56 -13.01
C GLN A 271 -0.95 3.56 -14.10
N ALA A 272 -2.13 4.12 -13.81
CA ALA A 272 -3.22 4.23 -14.76
C ALA A 272 -2.81 5.01 -16.03
N VAL A 273 -2.09 6.12 -15.87
CA VAL A 273 -1.55 6.89 -17.00
C VAL A 273 -0.59 6.05 -17.84
N SER A 274 0.33 5.32 -17.20
CA SER A 274 1.28 4.44 -17.91
C SER A 274 0.55 3.31 -18.65
N TYR A 275 -0.48 2.73 -18.06
CA TYR A 275 -1.30 1.72 -18.73
C TYR A 275 -2.08 2.28 -19.92
N ARG A 276 -2.60 3.50 -19.82
CA ARG A 276 -3.23 4.22 -20.93
C ARG A 276 -2.23 4.44 -22.07
N GLU A 277 -1.01 4.89 -21.77
CA GLU A 277 0.08 5.09 -22.73
C GLU A 277 0.38 3.79 -23.48
N ILE A 278 0.66 2.70 -22.77
CA ILE A 278 0.91 1.38 -23.36
C ILE A 278 -0.27 0.91 -24.21
N SER A 279 -1.49 1.07 -23.73
CA SER A 279 -2.69 0.60 -24.43
C SER A 279 -2.95 1.37 -25.72
N LEU A 280 -2.66 2.66 -25.77
CA LEU A 280 -2.76 3.48 -26.97
C LEU A 280 -1.71 3.09 -28.01
N ILE A 281 -0.48 2.83 -27.60
CA ILE A 281 0.59 2.36 -28.50
C ILE A 281 0.26 0.98 -29.06
N LEU A 282 -0.27 0.08 -28.23
CA LEU A 282 -0.76 -1.24 -28.66
C LEU A 282 -2.08 -1.18 -29.45
N ARG A 283 -2.58 0.03 -29.79
CA ARG A 283 -3.81 0.26 -30.55
C ARG A 283 -5.06 -0.41 -29.94
N ARG A 284 -5.08 -0.61 -28.62
CA ARG A 284 -6.26 -1.12 -27.93
C ARG A 284 -7.40 -0.08 -27.96
N PRO A 285 -8.66 -0.51 -28.09
CA PRO A 285 -9.78 0.43 -28.09
C PRO A 285 -9.85 1.21 -26.78
N SER A 286 -9.93 2.54 -26.87
CA SER A 286 -10.03 3.45 -25.73
C SER A 286 -11.48 3.79 -25.40
N GLY A 287 -11.76 3.96 -24.11
CA GLY A 287 -13.03 4.42 -23.56
C GLY A 287 -12.96 5.82 -22.94
N ARG A 288 -13.62 5.99 -21.81
CA ARG A 288 -13.67 7.28 -21.08
C ARG A 288 -12.25 7.77 -20.73
N GLU A 289 -11.98 9.04 -20.97
CA GLU A 289 -10.70 9.72 -20.72
C GLU A 289 -9.49 9.02 -21.42
N ALA A 290 -9.77 8.36 -22.54
CA ALA A 290 -8.82 7.56 -23.32
C ALA A 290 -8.21 6.36 -22.55
N TYR A 291 -8.76 5.95 -21.43
CA TYR A 291 -8.37 4.71 -20.77
C TYR A 291 -8.91 3.48 -21.50
N PRO A 292 -8.20 2.35 -21.49
CA PRO A 292 -8.71 1.11 -22.05
C PRO A 292 -9.89 0.58 -21.21
N GLY A 293 -10.76 -0.23 -21.83
CA GLY A 293 -11.98 -0.73 -21.17
C GLY A 293 -11.75 -1.59 -19.92
N ASP A 294 -10.57 -2.16 -19.78
CA ASP A 294 -10.15 -3.02 -18.68
C ASP A 294 -9.40 -2.28 -17.56
N ILE A 295 -9.40 -0.95 -17.53
CA ILE A 295 -8.70 -0.15 -16.50
C ILE A 295 -9.22 -0.47 -15.08
N PHE A 296 -10.51 -0.76 -14.92
CA PHE A 296 -11.05 -1.22 -13.64
C PHE A 296 -10.42 -2.55 -13.21
N TYR A 297 -10.27 -3.49 -14.14
CA TYR A 297 -9.66 -4.78 -13.88
C TYR A 297 -8.17 -4.66 -13.52
N LEU A 298 -7.46 -3.68 -14.06
CA LEU A 298 -6.08 -3.38 -13.68
C LEU A 298 -5.94 -3.20 -12.16
N HIS A 299 -6.72 -2.28 -11.59
CA HIS A 299 -6.64 -1.97 -10.17
C HIS A 299 -7.32 -3.03 -9.29
N SER A 300 -8.42 -3.64 -9.76
CA SER A 300 -9.11 -4.66 -8.97
C SER A 300 -8.27 -5.93 -8.80
N ARG A 301 -7.63 -6.45 -9.87
CA ARG A 301 -6.77 -7.63 -9.77
C ARG A 301 -5.50 -7.38 -8.92
N LEU A 302 -5.02 -6.14 -8.87
CA LEU A 302 -3.92 -5.74 -7.99
C LEU A 302 -4.37 -5.69 -6.53
N LEU A 303 -5.41 -4.92 -6.23
CA LEU A 303 -5.84 -4.63 -4.86
C LEU A 303 -6.51 -5.83 -4.17
N GLU A 304 -7.16 -6.72 -4.92
CA GLU A 304 -7.72 -7.96 -4.38
C GLU A 304 -6.65 -8.94 -3.86
N ARG A 305 -5.39 -8.77 -4.22
CA ARG A 305 -4.26 -9.54 -3.67
C ARG A 305 -3.98 -9.20 -2.20
N ALA A 306 -4.38 -8.01 -1.74
CA ALA A 306 -4.36 -7.66 -0.33
C ALA A 306 -5.48 -8.37 0.41
N ALA A 307 -5.12 -9.19 1.40
CA ALA A 307 -6.05 -10.00 2.16
C ALA A 307 -5.42 -10.48 3.48
N LYS A 308 -6.26 -10.90 4.42
CA LYS A 308 -5.87 -11.67 5.59
C LYS A 308 -6.14 -13.15 5.31
N ILE A 309 -5.10 -13.97 5.38
CA ILE A 309 -5.19 -15.41 5.08
C ILE A 309 -5.72 -16.16 6.29
N ILE A 310 -6.49 -17.19 6.03
CA ILE A 310 -7.06 -18.07 7.06
C ILE A 310 -5.96 -18.65 7.96
N ASN A 311 -6.19 -18.68 9.26
CA ASN A 311 -5.26 -19.22 10.25
C ASN A 311 -5.35 -20.76 10.30
N ASN A 312 -5.06 -21.40 9.17
CA ASN A 312 -5.01 -22.85 9.02
C ASN A 312 -4.02 -23.19 7.89
N ASP A 313 -2.90 -23.83 8.24
CA ASP A 313 -1.81 -24.10 7.33
C ASP A 313 -2.19 -25.06 6.19
N GLU A 314 -3.03 -26.07 6.45
CA GLU A 314 -3.50 -27.01 5.42
C GLU A 314 -4.34 -26.31 4.36
N VAL A 315 -5.30 -25.47 4.81
CA VAL A 315 -6.14 -24.69 3.91
C VAL A 315 -5.31 -23.66 3.16
N ALA A 316 -4.40 -22.95 3.84
CA ALA A 316 -3.52 -21.96 3.23
C ALA A 316 -2.62 -22.60 2.15
N SER A 317 -2.10 -23.81 2.39
CA SER A 317 -1.26 -24.54 1.42
C SER A 317 -2.01 -24.97 0.15
N SER A 318 -3.33 -25.00 0.19
CA SER A 318 -4.18 -25.30 -0.96
C SER A 318 -4.66 -24.07 -1.73
N MET A 319 -4.12 -22.88 -1.42
CA MET A 319 -4.47 -21.64 -2.11
C MET A 319 -4.36 -21.78 -3.63
N ASN A 320 -5.34 -21.19 -4.32
CA ASN A 320 -5.31 -21.09 -5.77
C ASN A 320 -4.10 -20.27 -6.23
N ASP A 321 -3.51 -20.69 -7.34
CA ASP A 321 -2.40 -19.99 -8.01
C ASP A 321 -1.15 -19.78 -7.12
N LEU A 322 -0.93 -20.70 -6.16
CA LEU A 322 0.23 -20.68 -5.27
C LEU A 322 1.46 -21.17 -6.04
N PRO A 323 2.54 -20.36 -6.17
CA PRO A 323 3.77 -20.78 -6.82
C PRO A 323 4.39 -21.99 -6.12
N GLU A 324 4.88 -22.96 -6.90
CA GLU A 324 5.50 -24.20 -6.37
C GLU A 324 6.62 -23.91 -5.37
N VAL A 325 7.43 -22.88 -5.65
CA VAL A 325 8.54 -22.46 -4.79
C VAL A 325 8.09 -21.95 -3.41
N MET A 326 6.84 -21.51 -3.29
CA MET A 326 6.27 -21.04 -2.02
C MET A 326 5.70 -22.18 -1.16
N LYS A 327 5.28 -23.29 -1.75
CA LYS A 327 4.58 -24.39 -1.04
C LYS A 327 5.27 -24.85 0.25
N PRO A 328 6.61 -24.99 0.31
CA PRO A 328 7.30 -25.42 1.54
C PRO A 328 7.26 -24.39 2.67
N MET A 329 6.99 -23.11 2.37
CA MET A 329 7.07 -21.98 3.31
C MET A 329 5.69 -21.46 3.73
N VAL A 330 4.61 -21.97 3.13
CA VAL A 330 3.27 -21.46 3.38
C VAL A 330 2.83 -21.72 4.80
N LYS A 331 2.30 -20.67 5.42
CA LYS A 331 1.64 -20.70 6.74
C LYS A 331 0.39 -19.84 6.73
N GLY A 332 -0.61 -20.27 7.48
CA GLY A 332 -1.82 -19.50 7.68
C GLY A 332 -1.62 -18.26 8.58
N GLY A 333 -2.63 -17.41 8.65
CA GLY A 333 -2.68 -16.27 9.55
C GLY A 333 -1.97 -15.00 9.06
N GLY A 334 -1.19 -15.06 7.98
CA GLY A 334 -0.52 -13.90 7.41
C GLY A 334 -1.49 -12.88 6.80
N SER A 335 -1.03 -11.65 6.61
CA SER A 335 -1.84 -10.59 6.00
C SER A 335 -1.01 -9.69 5.09
N LEU A 336 -1.66 -9.18 4.05
CA LEU A 336 -1.15 -8.10 3.21
C LEU A 336 -2.17 -6.96 3.24
N THR A 337 -1.80 -5.85 3.83
CA THR A 337 -2.60 -4.61 3.86
C THR A 337 -2.15 -3.71 2.72
N ALA A 338 -3.08 -3.08 2.02
CA ALA A 338 -2.75 -2.16 0.93
C ALA A 338 -3.23 -0.74 1.24
N LEU A 339 -2.34 0.23 1.06
CA LEU A 339 -2.64 1.66 1.07
C LEU A 339 -2.37 2.25 -0.31
N PRO A 340 -3.31 2.13 -1.26
CA PRO A 340 -3.22 2.82 -2.52
C PRO A 340 -3.40 4.32 -2.32
N ILE A 341 -2.61 5.12 -3.05
CA ILE A 341 -2.73 6.57 -3.11
C ILE A 341 -3.29 6.95 -4.47
N ILE A 342 -4.29 7.82 -4.48
CA ILE A 342 -4.87 8.43 -5.68
C ILE A 342 -4.76 9.95 -5.58
N GLU A 343 -4.31 10.57 -6.65
CA GLU A 343 -4.27 12.03 -6.78
C GLU A 343 -5.54 12.53 -7.46
N THR A 344 -6.21 13.51 -6.82
CA THR A 344 -7.33 14.25 -7.41
C THR A 344 -6.89 15.59 -7.95
N GLN A 345 -7.74 16.21 -8.77
CA GLN A 345 -7.60 17.58 -9.23
C GLN A 345 -8.78 18.39 -8.69
N ALA A 346 -8.48 19.45 -7.94
CA ALA A 346 -9.49 20.33 -7.30
C ALA A 346 -10.54 19.56 -6.46
N GLY A 347 -10.12 18.47 -5.79
CA GLY A 347 -11.00 17.65 -4.95
C GLY A 347 -12.01 16.80 -5.71
N ASP A 348 -11.91 16.68 -7.04
CA ASP A 348 -12.88 15.91 -7.84
C ASP A 348 -12.70 14.39 -7.64
N VAL A 349 -13.54 13.82 -6.79
CA VAL A 349 -13.62 12.36 -6.56
C VAL A 349 -14.51 11.65 -7.57
N SER A 350 -15.23 12.39 -8.44
CA SER A 350 -16.11 11.84 -9.47
C SER A 350 -15.40 11.50 -10.78
N ALA A 351 -14.12 11.85 -10.89
CA ALA A 351 -13.25 11.47 -12.00
C ALA A 351 -13.16 9.94 -12.13
N TYR A 352 -12.75 9.45 -13.30
CA TYR A 352 -12.86 8.04 -13.65
C TYR A 352 -12.00 7.12 -12.75
N ILE A 353 -10.73 7.44 -12.57
CA ILE A 353 -9.83 6.60 -11.75
C ILE A 353 -10.19 6.66 -10.25
N PRO A 354 -10.41 7.83 -9.62
CA PRO A 354 -10.89 7.91 -8.24
C PRO A 354 -12.13 7.05 -7.98
N THR A 355 -13.16 7.18 -8.80
CA THR A 355 -14.42 6.42 -8.66
C THR A 355 -14.18 4.91 -8.70
N ASN A 356 -13.34 4.43 -9.62
CA ASN A 356 -13.02 3.02 -9.74
C ASN A 356 -12.33 2.51 -8.47
N VAL A 357 -11.31 3.22 -7.98
CA VAL A 357 -10.52 2.75 -6.83
C VAL A 357 -11.33 2.84 -5.53
N ILE A 358 -12.15 3.86 -5.32
CA ILE A 358 -13.08 3.94 -4.19
C ILE A 358 -14.01 2.71 -4.15
N SER A 359 -14.47 2.24 -5.30
CA SER A 359 -15.36 1.06 -5.36
C SER A 359 -14.65 -0.26 -5.05
N ILE A 360 -13.35 -0.37 -5.33
CA ILE A 360 -12.53 -1.56 -5.12
C ILE A 360 -12.07 -1.68 -3.66
N THR A 361 -11.81 -0.55 -3.00
CA THR A 361 -11.24 -0.50 -1.65
C THR A 361 -12.28 -0.68 -0.54
N ASP A 362 -11.80 -1.02 0.66
CA ASP A 362 -12.62 -1.22 1.86
C ASP A 362 -12.87 0.08 2.63
N GLY A 363 -12.63 1.21 2.01
CA GLY A 363 -12.81 2.55 2.54
C GLY A 363 -11.81 3.53 1.96
N GLN A 364 -11.93 4.79 2.39
CA GLN A 364 -11.04 5.87 1.95
C GLN A 364 -10.77 6.89 3.05
N ILE A 365 -9.55 7.38 3.07
CA ILE A 365 -9.09 8.54 3.83
C ILE A 365 -9.01 9.71 2.85
N PHE A 366 -9.95 10.64 2.96
CA PHE A 366 -10.03 11.80 2.08
C PHE A 366 -9.32 13.01 2.70
N LEU A 367 -8.31 13.53 1.99
CA LEU A 367 -7.63 14.75 2.37
C LEU A 367 -8.21 15.94 1.59
N GLU A 368 -8.46 17.03 2.30
CA GLU A 368 -9.07 18.22 1.76
C GLU A 368 -8.14 19.43 1.78
N THR A 369 -7.98 20.07 0.62
CA THR A 369 -7.09 21.25 0.45
C THR A 369 -7.52 22.42 1.34
N ALA A 370 -8.83 22.61 1.59
CA ALA A 370 -9.32 23.68 2.45
C ALA A 370 -8.84 23.49 3.90
N LEU A 371 -8.90 22.28 4.45
CA LEU A 371 -8.39 21.96 5.79
C LEU A 371 -6.88 22.15 5.88
N PHE A 372 -6.15 21.71 4.86
CA PHE A 372 -4.69 21.87 4.80
C PHE A 372 -4.28 23.33 4.87
N ASN A 373 -4.96 24.21 4.13
CA ASN A 373 -4.70 25.65 4.10
C ASN A 373 -5.10 26.34 5.40
N GLN A 374 -6.08 25.80 6.15
CA GLN A 374 -6.47 26.27 7.48
C GLN A 374 -5.47 25.81 8.58
N GLY A 375 -4.47 25.00 8.23
CA GLY A 375 -3.49 24.50 9.19
C GLY A 375 -3.90 23.23 9.93
N VAL A 376 -5.01 22.61 9.58
CA VAL A 376 -5.43 21.29 10.09
C VAL A 376 -4.59 20.22 9.38
N ARG A 377 -3.65 19.63 10.08
CA ARG A 377 -2.71 18.64 9.53
C ARG A 377 -2.57 17.44 10.48
N PRO A 378 -2.84 16.21 10.00
CA PRO A 378 -3.27 15.84 8.64
C PRO A 378 -4.65 16.41 8.27
N ALA A 379 -4.81 16.77 7.00
CA ALA A 379 -5.99 17.45 6.48
C ALA A 379 -7.15 16.48 6.16
N ILE A 380 -7.46 15.59 7.09
CA ILE A 380 -8.44 14.50 6.90
C ILE A 380 -9.85 15.05 7.07
N ASN A 381 -10.67 14.93 6.03
CA ASN A 381 -12.10 15.20 6.13
C ASN A 381 -12.81 13.96 6.69
N VAL A 382 -13.19 14.03 7.97
CA VAL A 382 -13.81 12.92 8.69
C VAL A 382 -15.21 12.59 8.18
N GLY A 383 -15.91 13.57 7.61
CA GLY A 383 -17.30 13.42 7.13
C GLY A 383 -17.43 12.49 5.93
N ILE A 384 -16.43 12.51 5.05
CA ILE A 384 -16.41 11.69 3.82
C ILE A 384 -15.37 10.56 3.85
N SER A 385 -14.56 10.50 4.90
CA SER A 385 -13.64 9.39 5.13
C SER A 385 -14.37 8.23 5.80
N VAL A 386 -14.16 7.02 5.29
CA VAL A 386 -14.89 5.82 5.73
C VAL A 386 -13.93 4.64 5.81
N SER A 387 -14.01 3.87 6.90
CA SER A 387 -13.48 2.51 6.98
C SER A 387 -14.64 1.52 7.07
N ARG A 388 -14.72 0.58 6.12
CA ARG A 388 -15.78 -0.46 6.13
C ARG A 388 -15.52 -1.54 7.18
N VAL A 389 -14.30 -1.69 7.65
CA VAL A 389 -13.94 -2.59 8.77
C VAL A 389 -14.30 -1.93 10.10
N GLY A 390 -14.05 -0.64 10.22
CA GLY A 390 -14.43 0.17 11.38
C GLY A 390 -13.88 -0.36 12.70
N GLY A 391 -14.67 -0.35 13.75
CA GLY A 391 -14.27 -0.72 15.10
C GLY A 391 -13.76 -2.16 15.28
N ASN A 392 -13.87 -3.04 14.27
CA ASN A 392 -13.24 -4.35 14.31
C ASN A 392 -11.72 -4.27 14.10
N ALA A 393 -11.24 -3.16 13.53
CA ALA A 393 -9.82 -2.83 13.36
C ALA A 393 -9.28 -1.93 14.48
N GLN A 394 -9.94 -1.86 15.63
CA GLN A 394 -9.50 -1.07 16.77
C GLN A 394 -9.26 -1.95 17.99
N VAL A 395 -8.30 -1.56 18.83
CA VAL A 395 -8.18 -2.11 20.19
C VAL A 395 -9.43 -1.77 21.01
N LYS A 396 -9.81 -2.63 21.95
CA LYS A 396 -11.08 -2.50 22.68
C LYS A 396 -11.25 -1.14 23.38
N ALA A 397 -10.17 -0.61 23.97
CA ALA A 397 -10.18 0.69 24.62
C ALA A 397 -10.48 1.83 23.64
N MET A 398 -9.82 1.86 22.47
CA MET A 398 -10.09 2.84 21.41
C MET A 398 -11.53 2.72 20.90
N LYS A 399 -11.99 1.50 20.62
CA LYS A 399 -13.37 1.25 20.16
C LYS A 399 -14.42 1.83 21.10
N LYS A 400 -14.19 1.76 22.43
CA LYS A 400 -15.12 2.28 23.45
C LYS A 400 -15.31 3.80 23.38
N ILE A 401 -14.27 4.54 23.00
CA ILE A 401 -14.28 6.01 22.98
C ILE A 401 -14.47 6.61 21.57
N ALA A 402 -13.96 5.95 20.55
CA ALA A 402 -13.89 6.48 19.19
C ALA A 402 -15.28 6.72 18.55
N GLY A 403 -16.28 5.89 18.87
CA GLY A 403 -17.63 6.05 18.33
C GLY A 403 -18.25 7.40 18.67
N THR A 404 -18.18 7.80 19.94
CA THR A 404 -18.69 9.10 20.41
C THR A 404 -17.89 10.25 19.81
N PHE A 405 -16.57 10.12 19.76
CA PHE A 405 -15.68 11.14 19.21
C PHE A 405 -16.00 11.46 17.73
N LYS A 406 -16.25 10.44 16.93
CA LYS A 406 -16.62 10.62 15.51
C LYS A 406 -17.95 11.36 15.36
N ILE A 407 -18.95 11.05 16.21
CA ILE A 407 -20.25 11.71 16.22
C ILE A 407 -20.10 13.19 16.61
N ASP A 408 -19.35 13.46 17.69
CA ASP A 408 -19.08 14.83 18.16
C ASP A 408 -18.43 15.68 17.05
N GLN A 409 -17.46 15.12 16.32
CA GLN A 409 -16.81 15.83 15.20
C GLN A 409 -17.75 16.06 14.03
N ALA A 410 -18.64 15.13 13.69
CA ALA A 410 -19.63 15.30 12.65
C ALA A 410 -20.63 16.42 12.99
N GLN A 411 -21.15 16.43 14.24
CA GLN A 411 -22.05 17.49 14.72
C GLN A 411 -21.36 18.86 14.74
N PHE A 412 -20.12 18.92 15.19
CA PHE A 412 -19.33 20.15 15.17
C PHE A 412 -19.23 20.73 13.76
N ARG A 413 -18.89 19.92 12.75
CA ARG A 413 -18.77 20.39 11.36
C ARG A 413 -20.08 20.94 10.82
N GLU A 414 -21.18 20.29 11.13
CA GLU A 414 -22.51 20.77 10.74
C GLU A 414 -22.82 22.12 11.38
N LEU A 415 -22.65 22.24 12.69
CA LEU A 415 -22.91 23.49 13.43
C LEU A 415 -21.96 24.62 13.04
N GLU A 416 -20.67 24.33 12.79
CA GLU A 416 -19.71 25.34 12.34
C GLU A 416 -20.10 25.94 11.00
N SER A 417 -20.64 25.14 10.09
CA SER A 417 -21.12 25.65 8.81
C SER A 417 -22.28 26.63 8.97
N PHE A 418 -23.22 26.35 9.88
CA PHE A 418 -24.33 27.22 10.21
C PHE A 418 -23.89 28.57 10.82
N THR A 419 -22.91 28.55 11.72
CA THR A 419 -22.44 29.77 12.41
C THR A 419 -21.71 30.73 11.48
N LYS A 420 -21.07 30.23 10.43
CA LYS A 420 -20.44 31.08 9.38
C LYS A 420 -21.46 31.98 8.61
N PHE A 421 -22.73 31.65 8.67
CA PHE A 421 -23.79 32.42 8.01
C PHE A 421 -24.51 33.45 8.94
N GLY A 422 -23.99 33.68 10.17
CA GLY A 422 -24.39 34.82 11.02
C GLY A 422 -25.62 34.60 11.90
N GLY A 423 -25.91 33.39 12.32
CA GLY A 423 -26.97 33.11 13.30
C GLY A 423 -26.53 33.38 14.76
N ASP A 424 -27.42 33.88 15.60
CA ASP A 424 -27.25 33.90 17.06
C ASP A 424 -27.12 32.46 17.57
N VAL A 425 -26.04 32.18 18.30
CA VAL A 425 -25.73 30.83 18.80
C VAL A 425 -26.17 30.78 20.26
N ASP A 426 -27.05 29.85 20.58
CA ASP A 426 -27.41 29.56 21.99
C ASP A 426 -26.21 28.98 22.76
N PRO A 427 -26.21 29.08 24.11
CA PRO A 427 -25.09 28.65 24.94
C PRO A 427 -24.71 27.16 24.78
N VAL A 428 -25.68 26.28 24.53
CA VAL A 428 -25.44 24.84 24.37
C VAL A 428 -24.71 24.57 23.05
N THR A 429 -25.18 25.20 21.98
CA THR A 429 -24.53 25.14 20.66
C THR A 429 -23.12 25.73 20.72
N ALA A 430 -22.92 26.84 21.44
CA ALA A 430 -21.59 27.43 21.64
C ALA A 430 -20.62 26.47 22.35
N MET A 431 -21.08 25.75 23.39
CA MET A 431 -20.28 24.72 24.07
C MET A 431 -19.93 23.55 23.17
N THR A 432 -20.86 23.11 22.33
CA THR A 432 -20.63 22.03 21.35
C THR A 432 -19.58 22.43 20.32
N ILE A 433 -19.63 23.67 19.85
CA ILE A 433 -18.66 24.23 18.91
C ILE A 433 -17.27 24.35 19.57
N ASP A 434 -17.19 24.83 20.81
CA ASP A 434 -15.93 24.93 21.56
C ASP A 434 -15.30 23.55 21.75
N LYS A 435 -16.10 22.56 22.19
CA LYS A 435 -15.66 21.16 22.31
C LYS A 435 -15.13 20.64 20.96
N GLY A 436 -15.87 20.84 19.89
CA GLY A 436 -15.49 20.38 18.54
C GLY A 436 -14.19 21.00 18.03
N ARG A 437 -13.97 22.30 18.25
CA ARG A 437 -12.73 22.99 17.90
C ARG A 437 -11.53 22.47 18.69
N LYS A 438 -11.70 22.22 20.00
CA LYS A 438 -10.65 21.65 20.84
C LYS A 438 -10.33 20.21 20.42
N ASN A 439 -11.36 19.42 20.07
CA ASN A 439 -11.19 18.09 19.52
C ASN A 439 -10.44 18.11 18.18
N GLU A 440 -10.73 19.07 17.31
CA GLU A 440 -9.94 19.26 16.08
C GLU A 440 -8.49 19.61 16.39
N ARG A 441 -8.26 20.44 17.42
CA ARG A 441 -6.90 20.83 17.81
C ARG A 441 -6.05 19.66 18.31
N ILE A 442 -6.62 18.73 19.10
CA ILE A 442 -5.89 17.54 19.54
C ILE A 442 -5.59 16.55 18.42
N LEU A 443 -6.31 16.61 17.31
CA LEU A 443 -6.04 15.78 16.12
C LEU A 443 -4.88 16.29 15.28
N ILE A 444 -4.48 17.55 15.44
CA ILE A 444 -3.33 18.11 14.74
C ILE A 444 -2.05 17.43 15.20
N GLN A 445 -1.25 16.99 14.25
CA GLN A 445 -0.05 16.21 14.49
C GLN A 445 1.04 16.58 13.48
N PRO A 446 2.29 16.81 13.94
CA PRO A 446 3.39 17.08 13.04
C PRO A 446 3.76 15.83 12.22
N GLN A 447 4.37 16.02 11.07
CA GLN A 447 4.90 14.93 10.25
C GLN A 447 6.03 14.20 10.98
N TYR A 448 6.17 12.90 10.68
CA TYR A 448 7.22 12.02 11.20
C TYR A 448 7.23 11.90 12.73
N SER A 449 6.05 12.04 13.31
CA SER A 449 5.84 11.98 14.75
C SER A 449 4.61 11.12 15.07
N PRO A 450 4.63 9.84 14.71
CA PRO A 450 3.53 8.94 15.04
C PRO A 450 3.40 8.80 16.55
N VAL A 451 2.17 8.66 17.02
CA VAL A 451 1.80 8.59 18.45
C VAL A 451 1.47 7.14 18.80
N PRO A 452 2.02 6.58 19.89
CA PRO A 452 1.65 5.25 20.37
C PRO A 452 0.16 5.16 20.75
N VAL A 453 -0.44 3.98 20.54
CA VAL A 453 -1.89 3.78 20.72
C VAL A 453 -2.42 4.12 22.12
N GLU A 454 -1.65 3.86 23.16
CA GLU A 454 -2.00 4.20 24.54
C GLU A 454 -2.08 5.71 24.76
N GLU A 455 -1.22 6.47 24.11
CA GLU A 455 -1.23 7.93 24.16
C GLU A 455 -2.40 8.50 23.35
N GLU A 456 -2.67 7.93 22.17
CA GLU A 456 -3.85 8.29 21.38
C GLU A 456 -5.15 8.10 22.16
N ILE A 457 -5.31 6.93 22.81
CA ILE A 457 -6.48 6.64 23.63
C ILE A 457 -6.64 7.67 24.74
N ALA A 458 -5.55 7.99 25.46
CA ALA A 458 -5.59 8.95 26.55
C ALA A 458 -6.00 10.36 26.09
N ILE A 459 -5.48 10.80 24.94
CA ILE A 459 -5.80 12.12 24.38
C ILE A 459 -7.23 12.18 23.85
N ILE A 460 -7.66 11.18 23.08
CA ILE A 460 -9.02 11.10 22.52
C ILE A 460 -10.06 11.00 23.66
N TYR A 461 -9.72 10.31 24.75
CA TYR A 461 -10.57 10.26 25.94
C TYR A 461 -10.84 11.66 26.51
N CYS A 462 -9.82 12.51 26.64
CA CYS A 462 -9.99 13.89 27.12
C CYS A 462 -10.96 14.69 26.23
N GLY A 463 -10.83 14.55 24.90
CA GLY A 463 -11.73 15.19 23.94
C GLY A 463 -13.18 14.69 24.06
N THR A 464 -13.35 13.37 24.15
CA THR A 464 -14.67 12.73 24.24
C THR A 464 -15.40 13.14 25.52
N GLN A 465 -14.71 13.12 26.67
CA GLN A 465 -15.27 13.48 27.96
C GLN A 465 -15.41 14.99 28.18
N GLY A 466 -14.95 15.82 27.22
CA GLY A 466 -15.04 17.29 27.32
C GLY A 466 -14.14 17.91 28.41
N LEU A 467 -13.07 17.21 28.82
CA LEU A 467 -12.14 17.64 29.89
C LEU A 467 -11.30 18.86 29.46
N LEU A 468 -11.37 19.26 28.20
CA LEU A 468 -10.67 20.43 27.66
C LEU A 468 -11.45 21.75 27.83
N HIS A 469 -12.69 21.75 28.37
CA HIS A 469 -13.56 22.93 28.38
C HIS A 469 -12.91 24.17 29.03
N ASN A 470 -12.11 23.98 30.08
CA ASN A 470 -11.40 25.08 30.81
C ASN A 470 -10.01 25.40 30.20
N VAL A 471 -9.56 24.70 29.19
CA VAL A 471 -8.24 24.91 28.56
C VAL A 471 -8.37 25.91 27.40
N PRO A 472 -7.64 27.03 27.41
CA PRO A 472 -7.61 27.95 26.27
C PRO A 472 -7.14 27.26 24.98
N MET A 473 -7.68 27.66 23.81
CA MET A 473 -7.42 27.02 22.52
C MET A 473 -5.93 26.97 22.14
N ASP A 474 -5.19 28.02 22.46
CA ASP A 474 -3.74 28.14 22.21
C ASP A 474 -2.92 27.26 23.14
N LYS A 475 -3.49 26.80 24.25
CA LYS A 475 -2.83 25.98 25.29
C LYS A 475 -3.14 24.48 25.17
N VAL A 476 -3.99 24.06 24.24
CA VAL A 476 -4.37 22.64 24.09
C VAL A 476 -3.14 21.74 23.85
N ALA A 477 -2.19 22.16 23.03
CA ALA A 477 -0.97 21.39 22.76
C ALA A 477 -0.05 21.28 24.00
N GLU A 478 -0.01 22.33 24.84
CA GLU A 478 0.74 22.32 26.09
C GLU A 478 0.07 21.42 27.13
N PHE A 479 -1.27 21.46 27.19
CA PHE A 479 -2.06 20.53 27.98
C PHE A 479 -1.78 19.07 27.60
N GLU A 480 -1.85 18.72 26.32
CA GLU A 480 -1.59 17.37 25.81
C GLU A 480 -0.22 16.86 26.28
N LYS A 481 0.82 17.67 26.13
CA LYS A 481 2.17 17.33 26.54
C LYS A 481 2.30 17.08 28.04
N LEU A 482 1.74 17.96 28.87
CA LEU A 482 1.80 17.83 30.33
C LEU A 482 0.98 16.63 30.82
N TYR A 483 -0.22 16.43 30.26
CA TYR A 483 -1.09 15.32 30.58
C TYR A 483 -0.40 13.97 30.31
N LEU A 484 0.13 13.77 29.11
CA LEU A 484 0.88 12.56 28.77
C LEU A 484 2.13 12.38 29.63
N GLN A 485 2.84 13.45 29.95
CA GLN A 485 4.03 13.39 30.80
C GLN A 485 3.69 12.89 32.22
N ILE A 486 2.58 13.34 32.81
CA ILE A 486 2.12 12.89 34.13
C ILE A 486 1.68 11.41 34.05
N LEU A 487 0.90 11.02 33.07
CA LEU A 487 0.48 9.63 32.91
C LEU A 487 1.68 8.69 32.77
N LYS A 488 2.65 9.03 31.94
CA LYS A 488 3.87 8.24 31.74
C LYS A 488 4.76 8.15 32.99
N SER A 489 4.85 9.23 33.78
CA SER A 489 5.76 9.28 34.93
C SER A 489 5.15 8.69 36.21
N LYS A 490 3.85 8.90 36.46
CA LYS A 490 3.19 8.49 37.68
C LYS A 490 2.33 7.23 37.55
N TYR A 491 1.73 7.02 36.38
CA TYR A 491 0.72 5.98 36.12
C TYR A 491 1.07 5.07 34.97
N SER A 492 2.38 4.84 34.70
CA SER A 492 2.84 4.01 33.58
C SER A 492 2.19 2.63 33.58
N HIS A 493 2.27 1.90 34.70
CA HIS A 493 1.73 0.54 34.80
C HIS A 493 0.21 0.50 34.99
N GLU A 494 -0.34 1.47 35.68
CA GLU A 494 -1.77 1.47 36.05
C GLU A 494 -2.67 1.98 34.92
N VAL A 495 -2.13 2.80 34.00
CA VAL A 495 -2.89 3.42 32.92
C VAL A 495 -2.26 3.08 31.56
N MET A 496 -1.00 3.43 31.32
CA MET A 496 -0.44 3.35 29.96
C MET A 496 -0.27 1.91 29.48
N ASP A 497 0.22 0.99 30.32
CA ASP A 497 0.38 -0.42 29.95
C ASP A 497 -0.99 -1.11 29.76
N GLU A 498 -2.00 -0.77 30.56
CA GLU A 498 -3.36 -1.28 30.40
C GLU A 498 -4.02 -0.76 29.13
N LEU A 499 -3.87 0.52 28.81
CA LEU A 499 -4.37 1.08 27.54
C LEU A 499 -3.69 0.43 26.33
N ARG A 500 -2.38 0.16 26.40
CA ARG A 500 -1.63 -0.57 25.37
C ARG A 500 -2.17 -1.98 25.20
N ALA A 501 -2.57 -2.65 26.29
CA ALA A 501 -3.22 -3.96 26.26
C ALA A 501 -4.67 -3.89 25.76
N GLY A 502 -5.22 -2.69 25.55
CA GLY A 502 -6.58 -2.46 25.08
C GLY A 502 -7.63 -2.47 26.19
N HIS A 503 -7.23 -2.34 27.45
CA HIS A 503 -8.14 -2.29 28.60
C HIS A 503 -8.49 -0.85 28.95
N LEU A 504 -9.76 -0.62 29.21
CA LEU A 504 -10.30 0.65 29.72
C LEU A 504 -11.49 0.36 30.63
N ASP A 505 -11.22 0.27 31.91
CA ASP A 505 -12.22 0.13 32.96
C ASP A 505 -12.52 1.47 33.66
N ASP A 506 -13.44 1.46 34.60
CA ASP A 506 -13.85 2.67 35.31
C ASP A 506 -12.75 3.24 36.22
N LYS A 507 -11.83 2.40 36.73
CA LYS A 507 -10.69 2.84 37.54
C LYS A 507 -9.68 3.60 36.68
N ILE A 508 -9.33 3.07 35.51
CA ILE A 508 -8.43 3.73 34.57
C ILE A 508 -9.05 5.05 34.09
N ALA A 509 -10.35 5.03 33.76
CA ALA A 509 -11.09 6.21 33.34
C ALA A 509 -11.09 7.31 34.43
N ALA A 510 -11.28 6.93 35.69
CA ALA A 510 -11.24 7.87 36.83
C ALA A 510 -9.85 8.50 37.00
N LEU A 511 -8.78 7.71 36.95
CA LEU A 511 -7.40 8.21 37.01
C LEU A 511 -7.07 9.16 35.84
N MET A 512 -7.46 8.82 34.62
CA MET A 512 -7.28 9.71 33.46
C MET A 512 -8.03 11.03 33.64
N THR A 513 -9.25 10.99 34.19
CA THR A 513 -10.06 12.18 34.44
C THR A 513 -9.41 13.05 35.50
N GLU A 514 -8.98 12.47 36.64
CA GLU A 514 -8.31 13.19 37.74
C GLU A 514 -7.06 13.93 37.26
N VAL A 515 -6.20 13.25 36.50
CA VAL A 515 -4.98 13.86 35.92
C VAL A 515 -5.33 14.96 34.91
N ALA A 516 -6.34 14.75 34.08
CA ALA A 516 -6.76 15.74 33.08
C ALA A 516 -7.31 17.01 33.79
N GLU A 517 -8.10 16.87 34.85
CA GLU A 517 -8.61 18.00 35.62
C GLU A 517 -7.49 18.72 36.40
N GLU A 518 -6.52 17.98 36.96
CA GLU A 518 -5.33 18.58 37.59
C GLU A 518 -4.58 19.47 36.60
N VAL A 519 -4.34 18.95 35.39
CA VAL A 519 -3.60 19.70 34.34
C VAL A 519 -4.43 20.87 33.84
N ALA A 520 -5.75 20.68 33.58
CA ALA A 520 -6.63 21.74 33.09
C ALA A 520 -6.71 22.92 34.08
N ASN A 521 -6.69 22.63 35.37
CA ASN A 521 -6.70 23.66 36.41
C ASN A 521 -5.45 24.56 36.42
N ARG A 522 -4.33 24.10 35.86
CA ARG A 522 -3.11 24.91 35.69
C ARG A 522 -3.25 26.00 34.61
N PHE A 523 -4.21 25.83 33.70
CA PHE A 523 -4.50 26.76 32.60
C PHE A 523 -5.74 27.65 32.89
N LYS A 524 -6.41 27.46 34.03
CA LYS A 524 -7.44 28.41 34.46
C LYS A 524 -6.76 29.74 34.77
N ALA A 525 -7.13 30.79 34.01
CA ALA A 525 -6.67 32.17 34.25
C ALA A 525 -7.29 32.74 35.52
#